data_0c9bdbb5d00735029f4c3bb0ae9dfac0
#
_entry.id   0c9bdbb5d00735029f4c3bb0ae9dfac0
#
_cell.length_a   1.000
_cell.length_b   1.000
_cell.length_c   1.000
_cell.angle_alpha   90.00
_cell.angle_beta   90.00
_cell.angle_gamma   90.00
#
_symmetry.space_group_name_H-M   'P 1'
#
loop_
_entity.id
_entity.type
_entity.pdbx_description
1 polymer ?
#
loop_
_entity_poly.entity_id
_entity_poly.type
_entity_poly.pdbx_seq_one_letter_code
_entity_poly.pdbx_strand_id
1 'polypeptide(L)'
;MSIDSRKVVVVGCGFVGSSSAFALMQSKLFSEMVLIDADHDRAEGEAMDISHGMAFASPMKIYAGSYDDITDAAVIVITAGANQKPDETRLDLIRKNSAIMKSIIGEIKKRPFEGILLIVSNPVDILTYIDRKSTRLNSSH
;
A
#
# COMPACT_ATOMS: atom_id res chain seq x y z
N MET A 1 16.62 -3.35 -12.36
CA MET A 1 15.59 -2.38 -12.77
C MET A 1 15.72 -1.13 -11.92
N SER A 2 15.76 0.03 -12.54
CA SER A 2 15.94 1.28 -11.81
C SER A 2 14.65 1.73 -11.13
N ILE A 3 14.80 2.34 -9.95
CA ILE A 3 13.67 2.91 -9.22
C ILE A 3 13.24 4.22 -9.88
N ASP A 4 11.92 4.36 -10.09
CA ASP A 4 11.34 5.64 -10.47
C ASP A 4 10.99 6.41 -9.19
N SER A 5 11.77 7.43 -8.88
CA SER A 5 11.59 8.24 -7.67
C SER A 5 10.26 9.00 -7.62
N ARG A 6 9.53 9.03 -8.74
CA ARG A 6 8.25 9.72 -8.86
C ARG A 6 7.05 8.76 -8.83
N LYS A 7 7.28 7.48 -8.53
CA LYS A 7 6.23 6.47 -8.50
C LYS A 7 5.96 5.98 -7.09
N VAL A 8 4.70 5.97 -6.69
CA VAL A 8 4.22 5.47 -5.39
C VAL A 8 3.14 4.42 -5.61
N VAL A 9 3.12 3.42 -4.73
CA VAL A 9 2.09 2.39 -4.71
C VAL A 9 1.38 2.45 -3.36
N VAL A 10 0.05 2.44 -3.37
CA VAL A 10 -0.75 2.39 -2.14
C VAL A 10 -1.48 1.06 -2.11
N VAL A 11 -1.20 0.25 -1.10
CA VAL A 11 -1.85 -1.04 -0.90
C VAL A 11 -2.93 -0.89 0.17
N GLY A 12 -4.18 -1.12 -0.21
CA GLY A 12 -5.35 -0.93 0.62
C GLY A 12 -6.10 0.33 0.24
N CYS A 13 -7.36 0.19 -0.20
CA CYS A 13 -8.20 1.29 -0.63
C CYS A 13 -9.40 1.52 0.30
N GLY A 14 -9.23 1.21 1.59
CA GLY A 14 -10.18 1.57 2.63
C GLY A 14 -10.06 3.05 2.96
N PHE A 15 -10.66 3.48 4.07
CA PHE A 15 -10.70 4.90 4.43
C PHE A 15 -9.32 5.53 4.53
N VAL A 16 -8.38 4.87 5.22
CA VAL A 16 -7.02 5.40 5.39
C VAL A 16 -6.26 5.41 4.07
N GLY A 17 -6.40 4.35 3.27
CA GLY A 17 -5.74 4.25 1.97
C GLY A 17 -6.21 5.32 1.00
N SER A 18 -7.52 5.52 0.92
CA SER A 18 -8.12 6.54 0.05
C SER A 18 -7.71 7.94 0.46
N SER A 19 -7.71 8.23 1.77
CA SER A 19 -7.29 9.53 2.30
C SER A 19 -5.81 9.77 2.03
N SER A 20 -4.97 8.75 2.21
CA SER A 20 -3.54 8.84 1.93
C SER A 20 -3.27 9.09 0.45
N ALA A 21 -3.98 8.37 -0.42
CA ALA A 21 -3.85 8.53 -1.86
C ALA A 21 -4.24 9.94 -2.31
N PHE A 22 -5.33 10.48 -1.77
CA PHE A 22 -5.76 11.84 -2.07
C PHE A 22 -4.72 12.86 -1.63
N ALA A 23 -4.18 12.71 -0.42
CA ALA A 23 -3.13 13.59 0.08
C ALA A 23 -1.85 13.52 -0.77
N LEU A 24 -1.48 12.33 -1.20
CA LEU A 24 -0.32 12.14 -2.08
C LEU A 24 -0.52 12.80 -3.43
N MET A 25 -1.73 12.72 -3.98
CA MET A 25 -2.06 13.40 -5.23
C MET A 25 -1.89 14.91 -5.10
N GLN A 26 -2.34 15.47 -3.98
CA GLN A 26 -2.22 16.91 -3.73
C GLN A 26 -0.79 17.36 -3.43
N SER A 27 0.06 16.45 -2.94
CA SER A 27 1.43 16.78 -2.52
C SER A 27 2.36 17.16 -3.67
N LYS A 28 2.05 16.73 -4.88
CA LYS A 28 2.90 16.92 -6.08
C LYS A 28 4.25 16.22 -5.99
N LEU A 29 4.41 15.29 -5.04
CA LEU A 29 5.66 14.55 -4.87
C LEU A 29 5.86 13.46 -5.92
N PHE A 30 4.76 12.92 -6.42
CA PHE A 30 4.80 11.79 -7.36
C PHE A 30 4.05 12.12 -8.64
N SER A 31 4.47 11.50 -9.73
CA SER A 31 3.82 11.63 -11.03
C SER A 31 3.02 10.40 -11.42
N GLU A 32 3.21 9.30 -10.69
CA GLU A 32 2.48 8.05 -10.93
C GLU A 32 2.10 7.40 -9.59
N MET A 33 0.84 6.99 -9.48
CA MET A 33 0.34 6.31 -8.29
C MET A 33 -0.47 5.09 -8.69
N VAL A 34 -0.08 3.93 -8.16
CA VAL A 34 -0.79 2.67 -8.37
C VAL A 34 -1.57 2.33 -7.11
N LEU A 35 -2.85 2.04 -7.26
CA LEU A 35 -3.70 1.61 -6.16
C LEU A 35 -3.91 0.11 -6.25
N ILE A 36 -3.64 -0.60 -5.17
CA ILE A 36 -3.80 -2.05 -5.08
C ILE A 36 -4.74 -2.37 -3.93
N ASP A 37 -5.76 -3.17 -4.19
CA ASP A 37 -6.67 -3.68 -3.18
C ASP A 37 -7.04 -5.12 -3.53
N ALA A 38 -7.35 -5.92 -2.51
CA ALA A 38 -7.87 -7.26 -2.73
C ALA A 38 -9.16 -7.23 -3.55
N ASP A 39 -9.95 -6.15 -3.38
CA ASP A 39 -11.10 -5.84 -4.23
C ASP A 39 -10.64 -4.86 -5.31
N HIS A 40 -10.34 -5.40 -6.49
CA HIS A 40 -9.85 -4.59 -7.61
C HIS A 40 -10.84 -3.52 -8.06
N ASP A 41 -12.14 -3.81 -7.98
CA ASP A 41 -13.18 -2.84 -8.34
C ASP A 41 -13.15 -1.63 -7.40
N ARG A 42 -12.87 -1.85 -6.12
CA ARG A 42 -12.70 -0.76 -5.16
C ARG A 42 -11.50 0.12 -5.55
N ALA A 43 -10.38 -0.51 -5.92
CA ALA A 43 -9.20 0.24 -6.35
C ALA A 43 -9.48 1.07 -7.61
N GLU A 44 -10.21 0.51 -8.56
CA GLU A 44 -10.61 1.23 -9.78
C GLU A 44 -11.51 2.43 -9.46
N GLY A 45 -12.50 2.23 -8.58
CA GLY A 45 -13.40 3.30 -8.17
C GLY A 45 -12.65 4.44 -7.50
N GLU A 46 -11.73 4.12 -6.59
CA GLU A 46 -10.91 5.12 -5.93
C GLU A 46 -9.99 5.86 -6.91
N ALA A 47 -9.39 5.14 -7.84
CA ALA A 47 -8.53 5.76 -8.85
C ALA A 47 -9.31 6.77 -9.70
N MET A 48 -10.54 6.44 -10.07
CA MET A 48 -11.42 7.35 -10.81
C MET A 48 -11.79 8.59 -9.97
N ASP A 49 -12.18 8.39 -8.72
CA ASP A 49 -12.56 9.48 -7.83
C ASP A 49 -11.41 10.46 -7.61
N ILE A 50 -10.21 9.94 -7.35
CA ILE A 50 -9.03 10.79 -7.15
C ILE A 50 -8.66 11.52 -8.45
N SER A 51 -8.75 10.82 -9.57
CA SER A 51 -8.46 11.43 -10.89
C SER A 51 -9.38 12.59 -11.20
N HIS A 52 -10.64 12.53 -10.79
CA HIS A 52 -11.58 13.63 -10.95
C HIS A 52 -11.16 14.87 -10.17
N GLY A 53 -10.48 14.69 -9.03
CA GLY A 53 -9.95 15.79 -8.22
C GLY A 53 -8.70 16.46 -8.81
N MET A 54 -8.06 15.82 -9.80
CA MET A 54 -6.84 16.35 -10.40
C MET A 54 -7.05 17.62 -11.24
N ALA A 55 -8.30 18.00 -11.53
CA ALA A 55 -8.57 19.24 -12.24
C ALA A 55 -7.94 20.47 -11.57
N PHE A 56 -7.63 20.37 -10.27
CA PHE A 56 -7.08 21.46 -9.48
C PHE A 56 -5.66 21.17 -8.98
N ALA A 57 -5.03 20.11 -9.48
CA ALA A 57 -3.70 19.68 -9.05
C ALA A 57 -2.79 19.43 -10.25
N SER A 58 -1.51 19.13 -9.97
CA SER A 58 -0.57 18.76 -11.03
C SER A 58 -0.97 17.42 -11.66
N PRO A 59 -0.79 17.26 -12.97
CA PRO A 59 -1.11 16.00 -13.63
C PRO A 59 -0.36 14.82 -12.99
N MET A 60 -1.09 13.73 -12.75
CA MET A 60 -0.56 12.51 -12.18
C MET A 60 -1.27 11.32 -12.83
N LYS A 61 -0.52 10.28 -13.16
CA LYS A 61 -1.10 9.05 -13.67
C LYS A 61 -1.54 8.21 -12.46
N ILE A 62 -2.84 7.99 -12.32
CA ILE A 62 -3.42 7.22 -11.21
C ILE A 62 -4.25 6.09 -11.78
N TYR A 63 -3.96 4.86 -11.35
CA TYR A 63 -4.68 3.68 -11.84
C TYR A 63 -4.69 2.56 -10.81
N ALA A 64 -5.69 1.69 -10.92
CA ALA A 64 -5.73 0.45 -10.17
C ALA A 64 -4.80 -0.55 -10.86
N GLY A 65 -3.91 -1.16 -10.07
CA GLY A 65 -2.94 -2.10 -10.60
C GLY A 65 -2.84 -3.37 -9.78
N SER A 66 -1.79 -4.11 -10.01
CA SER A 66 -1.48 -5.35 -9.31
C SER A 66 -0.06 -5.28 -8.76
N TYR A 67 0.35 -6.32 -8.04
CA TYR A 67 1.72 -6.40 -7.53
C TYR A 67 2.77 -6.48 -8.64
N ASP A 68 2.37 -6.73 -9.89
CA ASP A 68 3.32 -6.67 -11.00
C ASP A 68 3.77 -5.24 -11.33
N ASP A 69 3.07 -4.25 -10.80
CA ASP A 69 3.36 -2.84 -11.05
C ASP A 69 4.29 -2.21 -10.01
N ILE A 70 4.81 -2.99 -9.03
CA ILE A 70 5.57 -2.42 -7.93
C ILE A 70 7.08 -2.33 -8.17
N THR A 71 7.61 -3.00 -9.17
CA THR A 71 9.06 -3.24 -9.29
C THR A 71 9.90 -1.98 -9.37
N ASP A 72 9.41 -0.93 -9.97
CA ASP A 72 10.13 0.34 -10.12
C ASP A 72 9.63 1.43 -9.17
N ALA A 73 8.71 1.11 -8.26
CA ALA A 73 8.17 2.09 -7.32
C ALA A 73 9.22 2.52 -6.29
N ALA A 74 9.24 3.80 -5.96
CA ALA A 74 10.11 4.32 -4.92
C ALA A 74 9.57 4.01 -3.53
N VAL A 75 8.25 4.03 -3.35
CA VAL A 75 7.60 3.82 -2.06
C VAL A 75 6.36 2.95 -2.24
N ILE A 76 6.19 1.99 -1.35
CA ILE A 76 4.92 1.29 -1.19
C ILE A 76 4.35 1.67 0.16
N VAL A 77 3.16 2.28 0.16
CA VAL A 77 2.43 2.65 1.37
C VAL A 77 1.43 1.54 1.67
N ILE A 78 1.56 0.88 2.80
CA ILE A 78 0.68 -0.22 3.18
C ILE A 78 -0.31 0.29 4.22
N THR A 79 -1.57 0.40 3.81
CA THR A 79 -2.67 0.85 4.68
C THR A 79 -3.70 -0.26 4.90
N ALA A 80 -3.48 -1.42 4.28
CA ALA A 80 -4.43 -2.53 4.36
C ALA A 80 -4.56 -3.03 5.79
N GLY A 81 -5.78 -3.37 6.17
CA GLY A 81 -6.09 -3.88 7.48
C GLY A 81 -7.60 -4.03 7.65
N ALA A 82 -8.00 -4.89 8.58
CA ALA A 82 -9.40 -5.09 8.91
C ALA A 82 -9.79 -4.17 10.07
N ASN A 83 -11.06 -3.74 10.06
CA ASN A 83 -11.63 -3.02 11.19
C ASN A 83 -12.06 -4.01 12.27
N GLN A 84 -11.94 -3.60 13.53
CA GLN A 84 -12.40 -4.42 14.63
C GLN A 84 -13.93 -4.52 14.61
N LYS A 85 -14.45 -5.75 14.65
CA LYS A 85 -15.89 -6.00 14.75
C LYS A 85 -16.32 -5.89 16.21
N PRO A 86 -17.62 -5.61 16.48
CA PRO A 86 -18.08 -5.41 17.85
C PRO A 86 -17.84 -6.60 18.79
N ASP A 87 -17.80 -7.81 18.25
CA ASP A 87 -17.60 -9.05 19.02
C ASP A 87 -16.14 -9.54 19.00
N GLU A 88 -15.25 -8.80 18.36
CA GLU A 88 -13.83 -9.17 18.27
C GLU A 88 -13.01 -8.53 19.37
N THR A 89 -12.02 -9.28 19.87
CA THR A 89 -11.03 -8.74 20.78
C THR A 89 -9.94 -8.02 19.99
N ARG A 90 -9.16 -7.20 20.71
CA ARG A 90 -7.99 -6.55 20.10
C ARG A 90 -6.96 -7.58 19.61
N LEU A 91 -6.83 -8.70 20.32
CA LEU A 91 -5.94 -9.79 19.91
C LEU A 91 -6.37 -10.43 18.60
N ASP A 92 -7.68 -10.62 18.42
CA ASP A 92 -8.22 -11.14 17.16
C ASP A 92 -7.90 -10.21 16.00
N LEU A 93 -8.03 -8.91 16.22
CA LEU A 93 -7.69 -7.91 15.21
C LEU A 93 -6.21 -7.94 14.85
N ILE A 94 -5.33 -8.08 15.85
CA ILE A 94 -3.88 -8.18 15.63
C ILE A 94 -3.56 -9.41 14.79
N ARG A 95 -4.16 -10.55 15.10
CA ARG A 95 -3.95 -11.79 14.33
C ARG A 95 -4.41 -11.64 12.89
N LYS A 96 -5.57 -11.04 12.70
CA LYS A 96 -6.11 -10.79 11.36
C LYS A 96 -5.22 -9.86 10.55
N ASN A 97 -4.80 -8.75 11.13
CA ASN A 97 -3.94 -7.79 10.45
C ASN A 97 -2.54 -8.34 10.20
N SER A 98 -2.03 -9.19 11.10
CA SER A 98 -0.76 -9.89 10.89
C SER A 98 -0.82 -10.83 9.68
N ALA A 99 -1.93 -11.55 9.52
CA ALA A 99 -2.13 -12.42 8.38
C ALA A 99 -2.21 -11.63 7.07
N ILE A 100 -2.92 -10.50 7.08
CA ILE A 100 -3.01 -9.61 5.92
C ILE A 100 -1.62 -9.07 5.56
N MET A 101 -0.85 -8.61 6.55
CA MET A 101 0.49 -8.09 6.33
C MET A 101 1.41 -9.15 5.74
N LYS A 102 1.38 -10.37 6.28
CA LYS A 102 2.21 -11.47 5.76
C LYS A 102 1.87 -11.79 4.31
N SER A 103 0.58 -11.74 3.96
CA SER A 103 0.14 -11.94 2.58
C SER A 103 0.70 -10.86 1.65
N ILE A 104 0.62 -9.61 2.06
CA ILE A 104 1.12 -8.47 1.27
C ILE A 104 2.63 -8.57 1.09
N ILE A 105 3.36 -8.80 2.17
CA ILE A 105 4.82 -8.94 2.12
C ILE A 105 5.21 -10.13 1.24
N GLY A 106 4.46 -11.24 1.33
CA GLY A 106 4.69 -12.40 0.47
C GLY A 106 4.57 -12.06 -1.02
N GLU A 107 3.58 -11.26 -1.38
CA GLU A 107 3.41 -10.82 -2.76
C GLU A 107 4.54 -9.89 -3.21
N ILE A 108 4.96 -8.96 -2.35
CA ILE A 108 6.05 -8.04 -2.66
C ILE A 108 7.36 -8.81 -2.87
N LYS A 109 7.61 -9.83 -2.05
CA LYS A 109 8.84 -10.63 -2.13
C LYS A 109 8.97 -11.44 -3.41
N LYS A 110 7.87 -11.74 -4.07
CA LYS A 110 7.90 -12.47 -5.34
C LYS A 110 8.50 -11.64 -6.48
N ARG A 111 8.69 -10.36 -6.26
CA ARG A 111 9.16 -9.41 -7.29
C ARG A 111 10.38 -8.64 -6.77
N PRO A 112 11.27 -8.18 -7.67
CA PRO A 112 12.44 -7.40 -7.26
C PRO A 112 12.01 -5.96 -6.92
N PHE A 113 11.68 -5.72 -5.66
CA PHE A 113 11.36 -4.38 -5.16
C PHE A 113 12.49 -3.89 -4.27
N GLU A 114 13.04 -2.71 -4.57
CA GLU A 114 14.16 -2.12 -3.83
C GLU A 114 13.82 -0.79 -3.16
N GLY A 115 12.56 -0.36 -3.23
CA GLY A 115 12.13 0.90 -2.64
C GLY A 115 11.89 0.84 -1.14
N ILE A 116 11.13 1.80 -0.63
CA ILE A 116 10.83 1.95 0.78
C ILE A 116 9.41 1.42 1.05
N LEU A 117 9.28 0.62 2.12
CA LEU A 117 7.97 0.20 2.62
C LEU A 117 7.56 1.12 3.76
N LEU A 118 6.42 1.79 3.63
CA LEU A 118 5.86 2.65 4.65
C LEU A 118 4.57 2.01 5.17
N ILE A 119 4.55 1.63 6.45
CA ILE A 119 3.41 0.94 7.05
C ILE A 119 2.58 1.93 7.85
N VAL A 120 1.31 2.04 7.48
CA VAL A 120 0.35 2.95 8.14
C VAL A 120 -0.75 2.16 8.86
N SER A 121 -0.77 0.83 8.69
CA SER A 121 -1.76 -0.05 9.32
C SER A 121 -1.53 -0.19 10.82
N ASN A 122 -2.59 -0.33 11.59
CA ASN A 122 -2.50 -0.54 13.03
C ASN A 122 -2.60 -2.03 13.38
N PRO A 123 -1.86 -2.52 14.39
CA PRO A 123 -0.83 -1.81 15.16
C PRO A 123 0.50 -1.73 14.39
N VAL A 124 1.00 -0.51 14.23
CA VAL A 124 2.17 -0.22 13.39
C VAL A 124 3.41 -0.96 13.86
N ASP A 125 3.68 -0.95 15.17
CA ASP A 125 4.90 -1.56 15.71
C ASP A 125 5.00 -3.06 15.44
N ILE A 126 3.91 -3.78 15.65
CA ILE A 126 3.87 -5.24 15.44
C ILE A 126 3.98 -5.56 13.96
N LEU A 127 3.28 -4.81 13.10
CA LEU A 127 3.30 -5.04 11.66
C LEU A 127 4.67 -4.70 11.07
N THR A 128 5.32 -3.65 11.57
CA THR A 128 6.67 -3.31 11.17
C THR A 128 7.66 -4.41 11.57
N TYR A 129 7.50 -4.99 12.74
CA TYR A 129 8.33 -6.13 13.19
C TYR A 129 8.16 -7.33 12.24
N ILE A 130 6.94 -7.63 11.84
CA ILE A 130 6.66 -8.73 10.92
C ILE A 130 7.34 -8.48 9.58
N ASP A 131 7.25 -7.25 9.06
CA ASP A 131 7.92 -6.86 7.84
C ASP A 131 9.43 -7.07 7.93
N ARG A 132 10.06 -6.54 8.98
CA ARG A 132 11.51 -6.67 9.18
C ARG A 132 11.93 -8.14 9.29
N LYS A 133 11.21 -8.94 10.04
CA LYS A 133 11.50 -10.36 10.19
C LYS A 133 11.39 -11.10 8.86
N SER A 134 10.35 -10.82 8.10
CA SER A 134 10.14 -11.44 6.80
C SER A 134 11.22 -11.05 5.80
N THR A 135 11.62 -9.78 5.79
CA THR A 135 12.67 -9.27 4.91
C THR A 135 14.03 -9.87 5.26
N ARG A 136 14.34 -10.00 6.56
CA ARG A 136 15.61 -10.62 7.01
C ARG A 136 15.74 -12.07 6.57
N LEU A 137 14.66 -12.83 6.62
CA LEU A 137 14.69 -14.22 6.18
C LEU A 137 15.06 -14.37 4.71
N ASN A 138 14.77 -13.36 3.91
CA ASN A 138 15.13 -13.35 2.50
C ASN A 138 16.52 -12.82 2.21
N SER A 139 17.09 -12.05 3.11
CA SER A 139 18.41 -11.43 2.91
C SER A 139 19.54 -12.18 3.61
N SER A 140 19.22 -13.22 4.37
CA SER A 140 20.22 -14.04 5.07
C SER A 140 20.75 -15.10 4.14
N HIS A 141 21.81 -14.81 3.45
CA HIS A 141 22.53 -15.77 2.62
C HIS A 141 23.98 -15.52 2.64
#